data_b357cb413b8ab9b8ec993a111be6eba9
#
_entry.id   b357cb413b8ab9b8ec993a111be6eba9
#
_cell.length_a   1.000
_cell.length_b   1.000
_cell.length_c   1.000
_cell.angle_alpha   90.00
_cell.angle_beta   90.00
_cell.angle_gamma   90.00
#
_symmetry.space_group_name_H-M   'P 1'
#
loop_
_entity.id
_entity.type
_entity.pdbx_description
1 polymer ?
#
loop_
_entity_poly.entity_id
_entity_poly.type
_entity_poly.pdbx_seq_one_letter_code
_entity_poly.pdbx_strand_id
1 'polypeptide(L)'
;MRLILLGAPGAGKGTQAAFICRKYDIPQISTGDMLRAAVKAGTPLGLEAKAVMASGALVSDDLIINLVKERIALPDCASGFLFDGFPRTLPQADAMRAAGVKLDYVLEIDVPFSDIVERMSGRRSHPASGRIYHVKFNPPKVEGKDDETGEDLIQREDDLEETVRKRLDVYSQQTRPLVDYYSQWATQEPAAAPKYRAISGVGTVDEITQRALTALSS
;
A
#
# COMPACT_ATOMS: atom_id res chain seq x y z
N MET A 1 1.18 -4.77 -16.78
CA MET A 1 0.66 -5.46 -15.55
C MET A 1 -0.09 -4.48 -14.66
N ARG A 2 -1.29 -4.84 -14.20
CA ARG A 2 -2.10 -4.03 -13.26
C ARG A 2 -2.34 -4.83 -12.01
N LEU A 3 -1.86 -4.34 -10.87
CA LEU A 3 -1.71 -5.10 -9.63
C LEU A 3 -2.24 -4.34 -8.43
N ILE A 4 -2.89 -5.06 -7.50
CA ILE A 4 -3.22 -4.59 -6.16
C ILE A 4 -2.33 -5.31 -5.15
N LEU A 5 -1.76 -4.57 -4.20
CA LEU A 5 -1.17 -5.13 -2.98
C LEU A 5 -2.15 -5.02 -1.81
N LEU A 6 -2.57 -6.15 -1.28
CA LEU A 6 -3.34 -6.26 -0.04
C LEU A 6 -2.45 -6.64 1.14
N GLY A 7 -2.88 -6.32 2.33
CA GLY A 7 -2.21 -6.66 3.58
C GLY A 7 -2.33 -5.53 4.61
N ALA A 8 -2.11 -5.88 5.87
CA ALA A 8 -2.21 -4.95 6.99
C ALA A 8 -1.25 -3.75 6.86
N PRO A 9 -1.54 -2.60 7.51
CA PRO A 9 -0.54 -1.55 7.65
C PRO A 9 0.73 -2.14 8.27
N GLY A 10 1.91 -1.82 7.74
CA GLY A 10 3.18 -2.42 8.21
C GLY A 10 3.52 -3.80 7.65
N ALA A 11 2.69 -4.43 6.81
CA ALA A 11 3.00 -5.72 6.18
C ALA A 11 4.17 -5.69 5.17
N GLY A 12 4.69 -4.51 4.83
CA GLY A 12 5.80 -4.36 3.88
C GLY A 12 5.37 -4.09 2.43
N LYS A 13 4.09 -3.77 2.19
CA LYS A 13 3.57 -3.48 0.84
C LYS A 13 4.40 -2.47 0.07
N GLY A 14 4.68 -1.30 0.66
CA GLY A 14 5.47 -0.25 0.00
C GLY A 14 6.90 -0.69 -0.34
N THR A 15 7.52 -1.52 0.51
CA THR A 15 8.85 -2.09 0.25
C THR A 15 8.79 -3.03 -0.96
N GLN A 16 7.83 -3.94 -0.98
CA GLN A 16 7.66 -4.88 -2.08
C GLN A 16 7.20 -4.20 -3.38
N ALA A 17 6.36 -3.17 -3.27
CA ALA A 17 5.94 -2.36 -4.42
C ALA A 17 7.13 -1.81 -5.21
N ALA A 18 8.16 -1.30 -4.53
CA ALA A 18 9.35 -0.76 -5.19
C ALA A 18 10.08 -1.81 -6.05
N PHE A 19 10.21 -3.06 -5.56
CA PHE A 19 10.83 -4.15 -6.32
C PHE A 19 9.96 -4.61 -7.49
N ILE A 20 8.65 -4.76 -7.25
CA ILE A 20 7.69 -5.18 -8.28
C ILE A 20 7.60 -4.13 -9.40
N CYS A 21 7.45 -2.86 -9.05
CA CYS A 21 7.38 -1.77 -10.02
C CYS A 21 8.63 -1.69 -10.89
N ARG A 22 9.81 -1.85 -10.29
CA ARG A 22 11.09 -1.91 -11.05
C ARG A 22 11.15 -3.12 -11.98
N LYS A 23 10.67 -4.29 -11.54
CA LYS A 23 10.70 -5.53 -12.33
C LYS A 23 9.78 -5.46 -13.55
N TYR A 24 8.61 -4.85 -13.42
CA TYR A 24 7.58 -4.82 -14.46
C TYR A 24 7.48 -3.47 -15.19
N ASP A 25 8.33 -2.51 -14.85
CA ASP A 25 8.36 -1.15 -15.41
C ASP A 25 6.98 -0.48 -15.37
N ILE A 26 6.38 -0.43 -14.17
CA ILE A 26 5.07 0.16 -13.91
C ILE A 26 5.13 1.14 -12.74
N PRO A 27 4.33 2.22 -12.73
CA PRO A 27 4.29 3.16 -11.62
C PRO A 27 3.60 2.55 -10.39
N GLN A 28 4.09 2.93 -9.21
CA GLN A 28 3.40 2.73 -7.94
C GLN A 28 2.39 3.84 -7.72
N ILE A 29 1.17 3.48 -7.38
CA ILE A 29 0.10 4.40 -6.97
C ILE A 29 -0.18 4.15 -5.49
N SER A 30 0.44 4.95 -4.63
CA SER A 30 0.24 4.92 -3.18
C SER A 30 -0.73 6.03 -2.77
N THR A 31 -1.97 5.68 -2.45
CA THR A 31 -2.97 6.67 -1.99
C THR A 31 -2.53 7.39 -0.72
N GLY A 32 -1.84 6.69 0.17
CA GLY A 32 -1.28 7.29 1.37
C GLY A 32 -0.23 8.36 1.06
N ASP A 33 0.66 8.13 0.08
CA ASP A 33 1.68 9.11 -0.30
C ASP A 33 1.07 10.28 -1.06
N MET A 34 0.06 10.03 -1.91
CA MET A 34 -0.69 11.10 -2.59
C MET A 34 -1.37 12.02 -1.58
N LEU A 35 -2.03 11.49 -0.56
CA LEU A 35 -2.65 12.27 0.51
C LEU A 35 -1.60 13.03 1.34
N ARG A 36 -0.48 12.42 1.69
CA ARG A 36 0.62 13.10 2.40
C ARG A 36 1.21 14.24 1.58
N ALA A 37 1.37 14.05 0.28
CA ALA A 37 1.80 15.13 -0.62
C ALA A 37 0.79 16.28 -0.64
N ALA A 38 -0.51 15.98 -0.69
CA ALA A 38 -1.58 16.98 -0.63
C ALA A 38 -1.58 17.75 0.71
N VAL A 39 -1.36 17.05 1.83
CA VAL A 39 -1.21 17.67 3.16
C VAL A 39 -0.02 18.62 3.19
N LYS A 40 1.13 18.19 2.68
CA LYS A 40 2.35 18.99 2.63
C LYS A 40 2.17 20.25 1.74
N ALA A 41 1.46 20.11 0.64
CA ALA A 41 1.16 21.21 -0.27
C ALA A 41 0.04 22.15 0.23
N GLY A 42 -0.65 21.80 1.33
CA GLY A 42 -1.74 22.61 1.90
C GLY A 42 -2.97 22.72 1.00
N THR A 43 -3.19 21.75 0.11
CA THR A 43 -4.36 21.74 -0.77
C THR A 43 -5.66 21.53 0.04
N PRO A 44 -6.84 21.91 -0.50
CA PRO A 44 -8.12 21.61 0.17
C PRO A 44 -8.27 20.14 0.54
N LEU A 45 -7.90 19.24 -0.36
CA LEU A 45 -7.83 17.79 -0.11
C LEU A 45 -6.89 17.44 1.05
N GLY A 46 -5.71 18.07 1.09
CA GLY A 46 -4.73 17.83 2.15
C GLY A 46 -5.23 18.31 3.52
N LEU A 47 -5.91 19.44 3.58
CA LEU A 47 -6.48 19.96 4.82
C LEU A 47 -7.57 19.02 5.36
N GLU A 48 -8.45 18.51 4.51
CA GLU A 48 -9.47 17.52 4.88
C GLU A 48 -8.84 16.19 5.34
N ALA A 49 -7.86 15.67 4.60
CA ALA A 49 -7.23 14.40 4.88
C ALA A 49 -6.37 14.40 6.15
N LYS A 50 -5.79 15.54 6.55
CA LYS A 50 -4.79 15.63 7.63
C LYS A 50 -5.28 15.06 8.95
N ALA A 51 -6.43 15.52 9.44
CA ALA A 51 -6.97 15.08 10.72
C ALA A 51 -7.40 13.59 10.69
N VAL A 52 -8.00 13.17 9.58
CA VAL A 52 -8.43 11.78 9.36
C VAL A 52 -7.24 10.84 9.38
N MET A 53 -6.16 11.16 8.66
CA MET A 53 -4.94 10.35 8.62
C MET A 53 -4.24 10.28 9.98
N ALA A 54 -4.16 11.40 10.71
CA ALA A 54 -3.55 11.44 12.04
C ALA A 54 -4.30 10.56 13.06
N SER A 55 -5.63 10.42 12.92
CA SER A 55 -6.45 9.54 13.75
C SER A 55 -6.34 8.05 13.39
N GLY A 56 -5.70 7.71 12.27
CA GLY A 56 -5.61 6.35 11.73
C GLY A 56 -6.84 5.88 10.97
N ALA A 57 -7.84 6.75 10.76
CA ALA A 57 -9.03 6.47 9.99
C ALA A 57 -8.78 6.53 8.46
N LEU A 58 -9.77 6.09 7.68
CA LEU A 58 -9.76 6.21 6.22
C LEU A 58 -10.46 7.51 5.80
N VAL A 59 -9.90 8.15 4.76
CA VAL A 59 -10.55 9.26 4.05
C VAL A 59 -11.77 8.71 3.29
N SER A 60 -12.76 9.54 3.01
CA SER A 60 -14.01 9.11 2.36
C SER A 60 -13.77 8.38 1.03
N ASP A 61 -14.60 7.38 0.76
CA ASP A 61 -14.47 6.55 -0.45
C ASP A 61 -14.57 7.38 -1.73
N ASP A 62 -15.53 8.31 -1.80
CA ASP A 62 -15.73 9.16 -2.98
C ASP A 62 -14.49 9.99 -3.31
N LEU A 63 -13.87 10.55 -2.28
CA LEU A 63 -12.67 11.37 -2.44
C LEU A 63 -11.50 10.52 -2.96
N ILE A 64 -11.27 9.35 -2.38
CA ILE A 64 -10.20 8.44 -2.81
C ILE A 64 -10.46 7.87 -4.21
N ILE A 65 -11.70 7.49 -4.52
CA ILE A 65 -12.07 6.97 -5.84
C ILE A 65 -11.79 8.01 -6.93
N ASN A 66 -12.16 9.28 -6.71
CA ASN A 66 -11.89 10.35 -7.66
C ASN A 66 -10.39 10.58 -7.85
N LEU A 67 -9.64 10.64 -6.74
CA LEU A 67 -8.18 10.79 -6.78
C LEU A 67 -7.51 9.66 -7.58
N VAL A 68 -7.94 8.43 -7.40
CA VAL A 68 -7.40 7.27 -8.10
C VAL A 68 -7.79 7.29 -9.58
N LYS A 69 -9.04 7.64 -9.93
CA LYS A 69 -9.47 7.78 -11.33
C LYS A 69 -8.62 8.79 -12.11
N GLU A 70 -8.38 9.95 -11.52
CA GLU A 70 -7.49 10.95 -12.12
C GLU A 70 -6.07 10.42 -12.30
N ARG A 71 -5.54 9.72 -11.31
CA ARG A 71 -4.16 9.19 -11.34
C ARG A 71 -3.96 8.12 -12.40
N ILE A 72 -4.88 7.17 -12.55
CA ILE A 72 -4.75 6.08 -13.55
C ILE A 72 -4.97 6.55 -14.98
N ALA A 73 -5.57 7.73 -15.18
CA ALA A 73 -5.73 8.33 -16.50
C ALA A 73 -4.44 8.95 -17.05
N LEU A 74 -3.39 9.10 -16.22
CA LEU A 74 -2.12 9.67 -16.67
C LEU A 74 -1.37 8.71 -17.61
N PRO A 75 -0.59 9.26 -18.57
CA PRO A 75 0.09 8.46 -19.59
C PRO A 75 1.03 7.38 -19.06
N ASP A 76 1.67 7.60 -17.91
CA ASP A 76 2.57 6.64 -17.28
C ASP A 76 1.88 5.36 -16.79
N CYS A 77 0.56 5.39 -16.64
CA CYS A 77 -0.26 4.24 -16.27
C CYS A 77 -0.75 3.40 -17.47
N ALA A 78 -0.46 3.82 -18.70
CA ALA A 78 -0.95 3.14 -19.90
C ALA A 78 -0.50 1.66 -19.98
N SER A 79 0.77 1.38 -19.65
CA SER A 79 1.36 0.02 -19.65
C SER A 79 1.00 -0.81 -18.42
N GLY A 80 0.40 -0.20 -17.40
CA GLY A 80 0.02 -0.84 -16.15
C GLY A 80 0.34 0.02 -14.94
N PHE A 81 0.05 -0.52 -13.75
CA PHE A 81 0.28 0.17 -12.47
C PHE A 81 0.20 -0.82 -11.32
N LEU A 82 0.72 -0.40 -10.17
CA LEU A 82 0.58 -1.11 -8.91
C LEU A 82 -0.12 -0.20 -7.89
N PHE A 83 -1.24 -0.65 -7.37
CA PHE A 83 -1.92 0.00 -6.25
C PHE A 83 -1.33 -0.44 -4.91
N ASP A 84 -0.88 0.52 -4.12
CA ASP A 84 -0.46 0.35 -2.73
C ASP A 84 -1.39 1.15 -1.81
N GLY A 85 -2.16 0.42 -1.01
CA GLY A 85 -3.13 1.01 -0.09
C GLY A 85 -4.44 1.49 -0.75
N PHE A 86 -4.80 0.89 -1.88
CA PHE A 86 -6.10 1.01 -2.54
C PHE A 86 -6.41 -0.26 -3.34
N PRO A 87 -7.67 -0.77 -3.33
CA PRO A 87 -8.76 -0.32 -2.47
C PRO A 87 -8.53 -0.67 -0.99
N ARG A 88 -9.24 0.02 -0.09
CA ARG A 88 -9.27 -0.29 1.35
C ARG A 88 -10.65 -0.64 1.86
N THR A 89 -11.68 -0.49 1.04
CA THR A 89 -13.07 -0.82 1.36
C THR A 89 -13.74 -1.54 0.21
N LEU A 90 -14.80 -2.29 0.49
CA LEU A 90 -15.62 -2.93 -0.55
C LEU A 90 -16.20 -1.93 -1.54
N PRO A 91 -16.78 -0.77 -1.13
CA PRO A 91 -17.23 0.25 -2.07
C PRO A 91 -16.14 0.75 -3.04
N GLN A 92 -14.90 0.88 -2.58
CA GLN A 92 -13.78 1.25 -3.46
C GLN A 92 -13.50 0.15 -4.50
N ALA A 93 -13.52 -1.12 -4.10
CA ALA A 93 -13.31 -2.24 -5.01
C ALA A 93 -14.46 -2.34 -6.04
N ASP A 94 -15.70 -2.18 -5.61
CA ASP A 94 -16.87 -2.19 -6.49
C ASP A 94 -16.84 -1.02 -7.48
N ALA A 95 -16.44 0.18 -7.05
CA ALA A 95 -16.31 1.33 -7.92
C ALA A 95 -15.27 1.12 -9.02
N MET A 96 -14.14 0.43 -8.73
CA MET A 96 -13.16 0.04 -9.73
C MET A 96 -13.70 -0.98 -10.72
N ARG A 97 -14.40 -2.00 -10.22
CA ARG A 97 -15.04 -3.02 -11.05
C ARG A 97 -16.08 -2.40 -11.99
N ALA A 98 -16.94 -1.53 -11.45
CA ALA A 98 -17.96 -0.80 -12.22
C ALA A 98 -17.34 0.15 -13.27
N ALA A 99 -16.19 0.75 -12.97
CA ALA A 99 -15.44 1.57 -13.93
C ALA A 99 -14.70 0.76 -15.01
N GLY A 100 -14.79 -0.57 -14.99
CA GLY A 100 -14.12 -1.45 -15.96
C GLY A 100 -12.60 -1.47 -15.85
N VAL A 101 -12.04 -1.11 -14.70
CA VAL A 101 -10.58 -1.15 -14.46
C VAL A 101 -10.15 -2.61 -14.41
N LYS A 102 -9.46 -3.06 -15.47
CA LYS A 102 -8.91 -4.41 -15.51
C LYS A 102 -7.72 -4.54 -14.60
N LEU A 103 -7.71 -5.62 -13.83
CA LEU A 103 -6.61 -6.01 -12.94
C LEU A 103 -6.11 -7.40 -13.38
N ASP A 104 -4.79 -7.59 -13.34
CA ASP A 104 -4.18 -8.89 -13.65
C ASP A 104 -4.01 -9.72 -12.36
N TYR A 105 -3.59 -9.08 -11.27
CA TYR A 105 -3.32 -9.74 -10.00
C TYR A 105 -3.80 -8.94 -8.79
N VAL A 106 -4.15 -9.68 -7.76
CA VAL A 106 -4.26 -9.20 -6.38
C VAL A 106 -3.31 -10.03 -5.54
N LEU A 107 -2.27 -9.40 -5.00
CA LEU A 107 -1.27 -10.05 -4.16
C LEU A 107 -1.46 -9.64 -2.70
N GLU A 108 -1.83 -10.60 -1.87
CA GLU A 108 -1.87 -10.42 -0.42
C GLU A 108 -0.50 -10.73 0.19
N ILE A 109 -0.02 -9.80 1.03
CA ILE A 109 1.14 -10.00 1.91
C ILE A 109 0.60 -10.19 3.32
N ASP A 110 0.54 -11.44 3.78
CA ASP A 110 -0.01 -11.79 5.08
C ASP A 110 1.07 -11.76 6.16
N VAL A 111 0.80 -11.00 7.22
CA VAL A 111 1.70 -10.83 8.38
C VAL A 111 0.88 -10.88 9.66
N PRO A 112 1.29 -11.67 10.67
CA PRO A 112 0.63 -11.70 11.96
C PRO A 112 0.59 -10.31 12.61
N PHE A 113 -0.54 -9.96 13.22
CA PHE A 113 -0.71 -8.65 13.87
C PHE A 113 0.28 -8.40 15.01
N SER A 114 0.74 -9.46 15.68
CA SER A 114 1.82 -9.38 16.67
C SER A 114 3.08 -8.71 16.13
N ASP A 115 3.42 -8.96 14.86
CA ASP A 115 4.64 -8.46 14.24
C ASP A 115 4.47 -7.04 13.69
N ILE A 116 3.22 -6.64 13.43
CA ILE A 116 2.92 -5.34 12.82
C ILE A 116 3.30 -4.17 13.73
N VAL A 117 3.02 -4.27 15.03
CA VAL A 117 3.32 -3.18 15.97
C VAL A 117 4.82 -2.90 16.00
N GLU A 118 5.66 -3.94 16.08
CA GLU A 118 7.12 -3.79 16.03
C GLU A 118 7.57 -3.16 14.69
N ARG A 119 7.02 -3.63 13.59
CA ARG A 119 7.35 -3.13 12.25
C ARG A 119 6.97 -1.66 12.06
N MET A 120 5.81 -1.25 12.56
CA MET A 120 5.34 0.12 12.43
C MET A 120 6.13 1.08 13.31
N SER A 121 6.37 0.73 14.57
CA SER A 121 7.13 1.56 15.51
C SER A 121 8.60 1.75 15.10
N GLY A 122 9.19 0.74 14.45
CA GLY A 122 10.55 0.80 13.93
C GLY A 122 10.68 1.44 12.55
N ARG A 123 9.57 1.75 11.87
CA ARG A 123 9.59 2.35 10.52
C ARG A 123 10.14 3.77 10.54
N ARG A 124 10.95 4.06 9.52
CA ARG A 124 11.46 5.41 9.22
C ARG A 124 11.18 5.72 7.76
N SER A 125 10.89 6.98 7.46
CA SER A 125 10.54 7.43 6.11
C SER A 125 11.36 8.66 5.74
N HIS A 126 11.82 8.70 4.50
CA HIS A 126 12.37 9.90 3.90
C HIS A 126 11.24 10.76 3.33
N PRO A 127 11.01 12.01 3.83
CA PRO A 127 9.83 12.80 3.48
C PRO A 127 9.74 13.23 2.02
N ALA A 128 10.90 13.40 1.35
CA ALA A 128 10.93 13.90 -0.01
C ALA A 128 10.67 12.79 -1.04
N SER A 129 11.27 11.60 -0.86
CA SER A 129 11.20 10.50 -1.83
C SER A 129 10.18 9.41 -1.47
N GLY A 130 9.70 9.38 -0.21
CA GLY A 130 8.85 8.30 0.28
C GLY A 130 9.60 7.00 0.59
N ARG A 131 10.92 6.91 0.43
CA ARG A 131 11.72 5.73 0.77
C ARG A 131 11.51 5.30 2.20
N ILE A 132 11.44 3.98 2.39
CA ILE A 132 11.12 3.37 3.67
C ILE A 132 12.31 2.58 4.18
N TYR A 133 12.65 2.82 5.44
CA TYR A 133 13.64 2.11 6.21
C TYR A 133 13.01 1.51 7.46
N HIS A 134 13.74 0.65 8.13
CA HIS A 134 13.35 0.12 9.43
C HIS A 134 14.57 -0.04 10.31
N VAL A 135 14.51 0.43 11.55
CA VAL A 135 15.65 0.44 12.49
C VAL A 135 16.29 -0.95 12.70
N LYS A 136 15.54 -2.03 12.49
CA LYS A 136 15.98 -3.42 12.70
C LYS A 136 16.02 -4.24 11.41
N PHE A 137 14.97 -4.18 10.56
CA PHE A 137 14.78 -5.10 9.44
C PHE A 137 15.32 -4.58 8.11
N ASN A 138 15.49 -3.27 7.97
CA ASN A 138 16.06 -2.60 6.80
C ASN A 138 16.71 -1.27 7.25
N PRO A 139 17.80 -1.34 8.04
CA PRO A 139 18.44 -0.13 8.55
C PRO A 139 19.09 0.68 7.44
N PRO A 140 19.10 2.02 7.53
CA PRO A 140 19.90 2.84 6.63
C PRO A 140 21.39 2.64 6.91
N LYS A 141 22.25 2.95 5.94
CA LYS A 141 23.72 2.87 6.08
C LYS A 141 24.24 3.78 7.19
N VAL A 142 23.61 4.95 7.33
CA VAL A 142 23.90 5.89 8.42
C VAL A 142 22.61 6.06 9.21
N GLU A 143 22.66 5.83 10.52
CA GLU A 143 21.49 5.91 11.38
C GLU A 143 20.77 7.26 11.22
N GLY A 144 19.44 7.20 11.02
CA GLY A 144 18.59 8.36 10.86
C GLY A 144 18.73 9.13 9.54
N LYS A 145 19.51 8.62 8.58
CA LYS A 145 19.74 9.29 7.28
C LYS A 145 19.28 8.45 6.10
N ASP A 146 18.79 9.12 5.08
CA ASP A 146 18.45 8.51 3.80
C ASP A 146 19.71 8.12 3.02
N ASP A 147 19.77 6.91 2.49
CA ASP A 147 20.95 6.34 1.84
C ASP A 147 21.37 7.02 0.54
N GLU A 148 20.43 7.71 -0.12
CA GLU A 148 20.69 8.36 -1.41
C GLU A 148 20.94 9.86 -1.27
N THR A 149 20.22 10.54 -0.38
CA THR A 149 20.32 12.00 -0.23
C THR A 149 21.09 12.45 0.99
N GLY A 150 21.22 11.59 2.01
CA GLY A 150 21.79 11.94 3.31
C GLY A 150 20.86 12.81 4.18
N GLU A 151 19.64 13.08 3.74
CA GLU A 151 18.64 13.83 4.50
C GLU A 151 18.07 13.04 5.66
N ASP A 152 17.42 13.73 6.60
CA ASP A 152 16.88 13.11 7.81
C ASP A 152 15.69 12.20 7.51
N LEU A 153 15.70 11.03 8.17
CA LEU A 153 14.55 10.14 8.23
C LEU A 153 13.65 10.53 9.40
N ILE A 154 12.35 10.42 9.20
CA ILE A 154 11.35 10.69 10.24
C ILE A 154 10.55 9.44 10.58
N GLN A 155 10.05 9.35 11.81
CA GLN A 155 8.92 8.50 12.14
C GLN A 155 7.65 9.24 11.77
N ARG A 156 6.72 8.58 11.07
CA ARG A 156 5.42 9.18 10.72
C ARG A 156 4.55 9.32 11.97
N GLU A 157 3.70 10.34 12.01
CA GLU A 157 2.74 10.53 13.12
C GLU A 157 1.78 9.33 13.25
N ASP A 158 1.42 8.72 12.13
CA ASP A 158 0.55 7.55 12.09
C ASP A 158 1.25 6.22 12.41
N ASP A 159 2.52 6.25 12.84
CA ASP A 159 3.30 5.10 13.31
C ASP A 159 3.45 5.04 14.84
N LEU A 160 2.81 5.95 15.55
CA LEU A 160 2.69 5.88 17.00
C LEU A 160 1.84 4.67 17.40
N GLU A 161 2.21 3.95 18.46
CA GLU A 161 1.60 2.67 18.84
C GLU A 161 0.07 2.75 18.96
N GLU A 162 -0.46 3.80 19.59
CA GLU A 162 -1.90 3.99 19.72
C GLU A 162 -2.59 4.11 18.34
N THR A 163 -1.99 4.90 17.43
CA THR A 163 -2.50 5.08 16.09
C THR A 163 -2.39 3.78 15.28
N VAL A 164 -1.29 3.02 15.45
CA VAL A 164 -1.11 1.71 14.82
C VAL A 164 -2.22 0.74 15.22
N ARG A 165 -2.58 0.68 16.51
CA ARG A 165 -3.68 -0.16 17.00
C ARG A 165 -5.01 0.22 16.34
N LYS A 166 -5.35 1.51 16.28
CA LYS A 166 -6.53 2.01 15.58
C LYS A 166 -6.52 1.65 14.09
N ARG A 167 -5.38 1.76 13.44
CA ARG A 167 -5.22 1.36 12.02
C ARG A 167 -5.43 -0.14 11.80
N LEU A 168 -5.01 -0.98 12.73
CA LEU A 168 -5.26 -2.42 12.68
C LEU A 168 -6.75 -2.74 12.88
N ASP A 169 -7.44 -2.03 13.76
CA ASP A 169 -8.89 -2.17 13.93
C ASP A 169 -9.64 -1.76 12.66
N VAL A 170 -9.30 -0.61 12.08
CA VAL A 170 -9.87 -0.14 10.81
C VAL A 170 -9.57 -1.13 9.67
N TYR A 171 -8.34 -1.64 9.59
CA TYR A 171 -7.97 -2.67 8.62
C TYR A 171 -8.83 -3.92 8.78
N SER A 172 -8.99 -4.43 9.99
CA SER A 172 -9.76 -5.65 10.27
C SER A 172 -11.22 -5.51 9.86
N GLN A 173 -11.82 -4.34 10.10
CA GLN A 173 -13.22 -4.08 9.84
C GLN A 173 -13.52 -3.73 8.38
N GLN A 174 -12.65 -2.96 7.71
CA GLN A 174 -12.96 -2.35 6.42
C GLN A 174 -12.13 -2.91 5.27
N THR A 175 -10.87 -3.30 5.51
CA THR A 175 -9.95 -3.71 4.45
C THR A 175 -9.78 -5.23 4.35
N ARG A 176 -9.72 -5.93 5.49
CA ARG A 176 -9.60 -7.39 5.53
C ARG A 176 -10.69 -8.11 4.72
N PRO A 177 -11.95 -7.65 4.67
CA PRO A 177 -12.99 -8.24 3.82
C PRO A 177 -12.66 -8.27 2.33
N LEU A 178 -11.75 -7.45 1.84
CA LEU A 178 -11.28 -7.48 0.44
C LEU A 178 -10.55 -8.78 0.10
N VAL A 179 -9.93 -9.44 1.06
CA VAL A 179 -9.28 -10.75 0.86
C VAL A 179 -10.31 -11.77 0.41
N ASP A 180 -11.43 -11.85 1.12
CA ASP A 180 -12.54 -12.74 0.77
C ASP A 180 -13.21 -12.32 -0.55
N TYR A 181 -13.40 -11.03 -0.76
CA TYR A 181 -13.97 -10.47 -2.00
C TYR A 181 -13.18 -10.90 -3.23
N TYR A 182 -11.87 -10.69 -3.25
CA TYR A 182 -11.05 -11.02 -4.41
C TYR A 182 -10.79 -12.52 -4.56
N SER A 183 -10.62 -13.26 -3.48
CA SER A 183 -10.42 -14.70 -3.54
C SER A 183 -11.67 -15.44 -4.04
N GLN A 184 -12.86 -15.02 -3.59
CA GLN A 184 -14.13 -15.55 -4.06
C GLN A 184 -14.37 -15.18 -5.53
N TRP A 185 -14.14 -13.93 -5.92
CA TRP A 185 -14.28 -13.51 -7.31
C TRP A 185 -13.36 -14.31 -8.23
N ALA A 186 -12.08 -14.49 -7.84
CA ALA A 186 -11.14 -15.32 -8.61
C ALA A 186 -11.59 -16.79 -8.75
N THR A 187 -12.34 -17.31 -7.77
CA THR A 187 -12.89 -18.67 -7.81
C THR A 187 -14.16 -18.77 -8.65
N GLN A 188 -15.05 -17.78 -8.54
CA GLN A 188 -16.37 -17.79 -9.20
C GLN A 188 -16.31 -17.38 -10.67
N GLU A 189 -15.47 -16.43 -11.00
CA GLU A 189 -15.37 -15.85 -12.36
C GLU A 189 -13.89 -15.81 -12.81
N PRO A 190 -13.18 -16.94 -12.94
CA PRO A 190 -11.73 -16.95 -13.15
C PRO A 190 -11.29 -16.31 -14.50
N ALA A 191 -12.19 -16.20 -15.45
CA ALA A 191 -11.91 -15.54 -16.72
C ALA A 191 -12.03 -14.00 -16.65
N ALA A 192 -12.77 -13.47 -15.69
CA ALA A 192 -13.04 -12.03 -15.53
C ALA A 192 -12.30 -11.40 -14.35
N ALA A 193 -12.04 -12.21 -13.32
CA ALA A 193 -11.39 -11.76 -12.10
C ALA A 193 -9.87 -11.68 -12.23
N PRO A 194 -9.21 -10.81 -11.43
CA PRO A 194 -7.76 -10.87 -11.25
C PRO A 194 -7.35 -12.19 -10.59
N LYS A 195 -6.15 -12.65 -10.89
CA LYS A 195 -5.56 -13.79 -10.18
C LYS A 195 -5.25 -13.39 -8.74
N TYR A 196 -5.91 -14.02 -7.78
CA TYR A 196 -5.60 -13.83 -6.36
C TYR A 196 -4.44 -14.72 -5.94
N ARG A 197 -3.46 -14.12 -5.25
CA ARG A 197 -2.30 -14.80 -4.66
C ARG A 197 -2.06 -14.31 -3.26
N ALA A 198 -1.75 -15.21 -2.33
CA ALA A 198 -1.35 -14.88 -0.97
C ALA A 198 0.08 -15.38 -0.71
N ILE A 199 0.88 -14.55 -0.08
CA ILE A 199 2.24 -14.90 0.34
C ILE A 199 2.45 -14.53 1.80
N SER A 200 3.31 -15.30 2.49
CA SER A 200 3.77 -14.91 3.82
C SER A 200 4.70 -13.70 3.73
N GLY A 201 4.39 -12.66 4.48
CA GLY A 201 5.23 -11.47 4.68
C GLY A 201 6.21 -11.61 5.86
N VAL A 202 6.42 -12.82 6.37
CA VAL A 202 7.40 -13.11 7.42
C VAL A 202 8.71 -13.56 6.79
N GLY A 203 9.83 -12.99 7.24
CA GLY A 203 11.18 -13.25 6.73
C GLY A 203 11.91 -11.98 6.34
N THR A 204 13.04 -12.14 5.66
CA THR A 204 13.84 -11.03 5.12
C THR A 204 13.13 -10.36 3.92
N VAL A 205 13.54 -9.12 3.62
CA VAL A 205 13.00 -8.39 2.45
C VAL A 205 13.20 -9.20 1.17
N ASP A 206 14.37 -9.82 0.99
CA ASP A 206 14.70 -10.60 -0.22
C ASP A 206 13.85 -11.86 -0.34
N GLU A 207 13.64 -12.60 0.75
CA GLU A 207 12.79 -13.79 0.75
C GLU A 207 11.35 -13.44 0.37
N ILE A 208 10.81 -12.35 0.92
CA ILE A 208 9.46 -11.88 0.61
C ILE A 208 9.39 -11.43 -0.86
N THR A 209 10.43 -10.73 -1.36
CA THR A 209 10.53 -10.32 -2.76
C THR A 209 10.50 -11.51 -3.69
N GLN A 210 11.26 -12.58 -3.39
CA GLN A 210 11.26 -13.79 -4.20
C GLN A 210 9.90 -14.48 -4.22
N ARG A 211 9.22 -14.58 -3.05
CA ARG A 211 7.84 -15.12 -2.99
C ARG A 211 6.87 -14.30 -3.83
N ALA A 212 6.96 -12.96 -3.73
CA ALA A 212 6.10 -12.06 -4.50
C ALA A 212 6.31 -12.22 -6.01
N LEU A 213 7.55 -12.19 -6.48
CA LEU A 213 7.86 -12.34 -7.90
C LEU A 213 7.47 -13.73 -8.43
N THR A 214 7.68 -14.79 -7.66
CA THR A 214 7.24 -16.15 -8.01
C THR A 214 5.72 -16.22 -8.15
N ALA A 215 4.97 -15.66 -7.19
CA ALA A 215 3.51 -15.64 -7.22
C ALA A 215 2.92 -14.86 -8.40
N LEU A 216 3.65 -13.84 -8.89
CA LEU A 216 3.24 -13.01 -10.03
C LEU A 216 3.68 -13.57 -11.40
N SER A 217 4.47 -14.63 -11.42
CA SER A 217 4.94 -15.29 -12.65
C SER A 217 4.14 -16.53 -13.02
N SER A 218 3.14 -16.91 -12.19
CA SER A 218 2.33 -18.14 -12.33
C SER A 218 0.92 -17.92 -12.87
#